data_f0dfd58adc4add88130d88a4e6ae7254
#
_entry.id   f0dfd58adc4add88130d88a4e6ae7254
#
_cell.length_a   1.000
_cell.length_b   1.000
_cell.length_c   1.000
_cell.angle_alpha   90.00
_cell.angle_beta   90.00
_cell.angle_gamma   90.00
#
_symmetry.space_group_name_H-M   'P 1'
#
loop_
_entity.id
_entity.type
_entity.pdbx_description
1 polymer ?
#
loop_
_entity_poly.entity_id
_entity_poly.type
_entity_poly.pdbx_seq_one_letter_code
_entity_poly.pdbx_strand_id
1 'polypeptide(L)'
;GDTIKSTSHVIGLKENSNGETGVVYVNSICTNQNNEVVLDFKRWVMVKKKNKGSLDTKTTLPELPNELSKVDIQEIALSYNFDLNNFNHTDSGSTVSFEDFTVGEKIDHIDGMTVEESEHMLATKLYQNTAKVHFNHYYEKEGRFGKRIVYGGHVISLVRSLSFNGLANAFKIVGSTMRLGQTHKAMRAPNSRA
;
A
#
# COMPACT_ATOMS: atom_id res chain seq x y z
N GLY A 1 19.06 10.40 10.60
CA GLY A 1 18.01 9.57 10.01
C GLY A 1 18.53 8.17 9.73
N ASP A 2 17.62 7.19 9.71
CA ASP A 2 17.97 5.81 9.47
C ASP A 2 18.21 5.51 7.98
N THR A 3 19.11 4.56 7.73
CA THR A 3 19.30 3.96 6.41
C THR A 3 18.52 2.66 6.32
N ILE A 4 17.52 2.60 5.44
CA ILE A 4 16.64 1.45 5.29
C ILE A 4 17.13 0.53 4.19
N LYS A 5 17.20 -0.77 4.50
CA LYS A 5 17.47 -1.86 3.56
C LYS A 5 16.25 -2.76 3.47
N SER A 6 16.05 -3.42 2.34
CA SER A 6 14.93 -4.36 2.16
C SER A 6 15.41 -5.68 1.57
N THR A 7 14.88 -6.79 2.10
CA THR A 7 15.07 -8.14 1.57
C THR A 7 13.69 -8.76 1.32
N SER A 8 13.55 -9.46 0.20
CA SER A 8 12.29 -10.11 -0.17
C SER A 8 12.47 -11.60 -0.36
N HIS A 9 11.56 -12.39 0.18
CA HIS A 9 11.49 -13.84 0.00
C HIS A 9 10.23 -14.22 -0.78
N VAL A 10 10.36 -15.09 -1.77
CA VAL A 10 9.20 -15.63 -2.48
C VAL A 10 8.50 -16.64 -1.58
N ILE A 11 7.23 -16.37 -1.28
CA ILE A 11 6.39 -17.18 -0.40
C ILE A 11 5.27 -17.93 -1.14
N GLY A 12 5.09 -17.65 -2.44
CA GLY A 12 4.11 -18.35 -3.25
C GLY A 12 4.16 -17.96 -4.70
N LEU A 13 3.59 -18.82 -5.54
CA LEU A 13 3.46 -18.65 -6.98
C LEU A 13 2.07 -19.07 -7.44
N LYS A 14 1.48 -18.33 -8.35
CA LYS A 14 0.23 -18.66 -9.01
C LYS A 14 0.30 -18.34 -10.49
N GLU A 15 0.02 -19.29 -11.33
CA GLU A 15 -0.11 -19.05 -12.77
C GLU A 15 -1.48 -18.46 -13.11
N ASN A 16 -1.51 -17.49 -14.02
CA ASN A 16 -2.76 -16.94 -14.52
C ASN A 16 -3.29 -17.78 -15.69
N SER A 17 -4.61 -17.86 -15.81
CA SER A 17 -5.29 -18.63 -16.84
C SER A 17 -4.98 -18.22 -18.28
N ASN A 18 -4.43 -17.01 -18.48
CA ASN A 18 -4.00 -16.54 -19.81
C ASN A 18 -2.71 -17.20 -20.33
N GLY A 19 -2.02 -18.00 -19.51
CA GLY A 19 -0.76 -18.67 -19.88
C GLY A 19 0.42 -17.74 -20.15
N GLU A 20 0.26 -16.42 -20.01
CA GLU A 20 1.27 -15.41 -20.34
C GLU A 20 1.90 -14.75 -19.11
N THR A 21 1.19 -14.78 -17.98
CA THR A 21 1.61 -14.13 -16.73
C THR A 21 1.40 -15.05 -15.54
N GLY A 22 2.11 -14.75 -14.47
CA GLY A 22 1.91 -15.36 -13.17
C GLY A 22 1.94 -14.32 -12.05
N VAL A 23 1.51 -14.72 -10.88
CA VAL A 23 1.57 -13.93 -9.66
C VAL A 23 2.67 -14.51 -8.78
N VAL A 24 3.58 -13.65 -8.33
CA VAL A 24 4.62 -13.97 -7.36
C VAL A 24 4.25 -13.30 -6.04
N TYR A 25 4.10 -14.11 -5.00
CA TYR A 25 3.87 -13.64 -3.63
C TYR A 25 5.22 -13.51 -2.94
N VAL A 26 5.44 -12.37 -2.31
CA VAL A 26 6.69 -12.09 -1.61
C VAL A 26 6.44 -11.54 -0.22
N ASN A 27 7.25 -11.97 0.74
CA ASN A 27 7.40 -11.31 2.02
C ASN A 27 8.61 -10.37 1.94
N SER A 28 8.43 -9.10 2.24
CA SER A 28 9.49 -8.09 2.24
C SER A 28 9.71 -7.57 3.65
N ILE A 29 10.94 -7.69 4.12
CA ILE A 29 11.37 -7.23 5.44
C ILE A 29 12.32 -6.07 5.23
N CYS A 30 12.03 -4.93 5.84
CA CYS A 30 12.86 -3.76 5.83
C CYS A 30 13.52 -3.57 7.20
N THR A 31 14.82 -3.34 7.19
CA THR A 31 15.61 -3.11 8.41
C THR A 31 16.38 -1.81 8.31
N ASN A 32 16.69 -1.19 9.46
CA ASN A 32 17.60 -0.07 9.54
C ASN A 32 19.08 -0.54 9.60
N GLN A 33 20.03 0.39 9.78
CA GLN A 33 21.47 0.11 9.86
C GLN A 33 21.86 -0.77 11.06
N ASN A 34 21.01 -0.83 12.09
CA ASN A 34 21.20 -1.66 13.29
C ASN A 34 20.58 -3.05 13.16
N ASN A 35 20.02 -3.40 11.98
CA ASN A 35 19.25 -4.61 11.71
C ASN A 35 17.92 -4.70 12.47
N GLU A 36 17.41 -3.60 13.00
CA GLU A 36 16.09 -3.55 13.60
C GLU A 36 15.02 -3.55 12.49
N VAL A 37 13.98 -4.37 12.66
CA VAL A 37 12.88 -4.45 11.69
C VAL A 37 12.02 -3.20 11.81
N VAL A 38 11.93 -2.45 10.72
CA VAL A 38 11.11 -1.24 10.63
C VAL A 38 9.81 -1.47 9.87
N LEU A 39 9.78 -2.49 8.98
CA LEU A 39 8.58 -2.87 8.23
C LEU A 39 8.69 -4.33 7.81
N ASP A 40 7.64 -5.10 8.04
CA ASP A 40 7.43 -6.45 7.49
C ASP A 40 6.08 -6.50 6.80
N PHE A 41 6.05 -6.84 5.50
CA PHE A 41 4.82 -6.87 4.74
C PHE A 41 4.83 -7.91 3.63
N LYS A 42 3.64 -8.44 3.35
CA LYS A 42 3.40 -9.38 2.27
C LYS A 42 2.70 -8.67 1.12
N ARG A 43 3.18 -8.92 -0.09
CA ARG A 43 2.58 -8.39 -1.32
C ARG A 43 2.67 -9.40 -2.45
N TRP A 44 1.97 -9.13 -3.53
CA TRP A 44 2.06 -9.92 -4.75
C TRP A 44 2.21 -9.02 -5.96
N VAL A 45 2.93 -9.52 -6.95
CA VAL A 45 3.20 -8.81 -8.21
C VAL A 45 2.93 -9.72 -9.39
N MET A 46 2.45 -9.13 -10.49
CA MET A 46 2.24 -9.85 -11.74
C MET A 46 3.52 -9.81 -12.56
N VAL A 47 3.98 -10.98 -13.01
CA VAL A 47 5.21 -11.16 -13.78
C VAL A 47 4.89 -11.88 -15.09
N LYS A 48 5.50 -11.44 -16.19
CA LYS A 48 5.39 -12.13 -17.49
C LYS A 48 6.15 -13.46 -17.44
N LYS A 49 5.56 -14.50 -18.03
CA LYS A 49 6.22 -15.79 -18.19
C LYS A 49 7.27 -15.73 -19.29
N LYS A 50 8.37 -16.46 -19.10
CA LYS A 50 9.39 -16.65 -20.12
C LYS A 50 8.87 -17.57 -21.24
N ASN A 51 8.23 -18.68 -20.88
CA ASN A 51 7.63 -19.64 -21.79
C ASN A 51 6.11 -19.45 -21.77
N LYS A 52 5.57 -18.87 -22.83
CA LYS A 52 4.15 -18.69 -22.99
C LYS A 52 3.47 -20.04 -23.26
N GLY A 53 2.27 -20.23 -22.72
CA GLY A 53 1.43 -21.40 -22.99
C GLY A 53 1.77 -22.67 -22.20
N SER A 54 2.89 -22.74 -21.47
CA SER A 54 3.14 -23.88 -20.59
C SER A 54 2.42 -23.68 -19.25
N LEU A 55 1.59 -24.63 -18.87
CA LEU A 55 0.85 -24.64 -17.59
C LEU A 55 1.56 -25.50 -16.52
N ASP A 56 2.88 -25.56 -16.56
CA ASP A 56 3.66 -26.52 -15.77
C ASP A 56 4.02 -26.02 -14.35
N THR A 57 3.63 -24.81 -13.99
CA THR A 57 4.01 -24.24 -12.69
C THR A 57 3.04 -24.69 -11.60
N LYS A 58 3.54 -25.46 -10.65
CA LYS A 58 2.77 -25.83 -9.46
C LYS A 58 2.35 -24.55 -8.71
N THR A 59 1.04 -24.36 -8.59
CA THR A 59 0.50 -23.25 -7.79
C THR A 59 0.73 -23.51 -6.30
N THR A 60 1.40 -22.59 -5.65
CA THR A 60 1.61 -22.58 -4.19
C THR A 60 1.12 -21.23 -3.67
N LEU A 61 -0.02 -21.24 -2.97
CA LEU A 61 -0.57 -20.03 -2.37
C LEU A 61 -0.11 -19.91 -0.93
N PRO A 62 0.41 -18.75 -0.51
CA PRO A 62 0.75 -18.55 0.89
C PRO A 62 -0.53 -18.35 1.72
N GLU A 63 -0.48 -18.74 2.97
CA GLU A 63 -1.47 -18.32 3.95
C GLU A 63 -1.27 -16.84 4.23
N LEU A 64 -2.27 -16.04 3.93
CA LEU A 64 -2.29 -14.60 4.20
C LEU A 64 -3.35 -14.36 5.27
N PRO A 65 -2.96 -14.04 6.50
CA PRO A 65 -3.93 -13.72 7.54
C PRO A 65 -4.75 -12.49 7.13
N ASN A 66 -6.05 -12.58 7.27
CA ASN A 66 -6.96 -11.46 6.97
C ASN A 66 -6.99 -10.43 8.11
N GLU A 67 -6.54 -10.84 9.31
CA GLU A 67 -6.59 -10.05 10.54
C GLU A 67 -5.30 -10.25 11.32
N LEU A 68 -4.91 -9.22 12.08
CA LEU A 68 -3.82 -9.34 13.05
C LEU A 68 -4.30 -10.15 14.26
N SER A 69 -3.45 -11.04 14.75
CA SER A 69 -3.75 -11.74 16.00
C SER A 69 -3.65 -10.78 17.21
N LYS A 70 -4.30 -11.14 18.32
CA LYS A 70 -4.15 -10.37 19.57
C LYS A 70 -2.70 -10.33 20.07
N VAL A 71 -1.93 -11.36 19.81
CA VAL A 71 -0.51 -11.44 20.18
C VAL A 71 0.30 -10.44 19.37
N ASP A 72 0.09 -10.39 18.03
CA ASP A 72 0.77 -9.42 17.17
C ASP A 72 0.49 -7.97 17.60
N ILE A 73 -0.76 -7.68 17.96
CA ILE A 73 -1.16 -6.36 18.47
C ILE A 73 -0.46 -6.03 19.77
N GLN A 74 -0.37 -6.98 20.70
CA GLN A 74 0.30 -6.79 21.99
C GLN A 74 1.80 -6.56 21.83
N GLU A 75 2.49 -7.36 20.99
CA GLU A 75 3.91 -7.17 20.70
C GLU A 75 4.22 -5.81 20.10
N ILE A 76 3.40 -5.37 19.15
CA ILE A 76 3.53 -4.04 18.55
C ILE A 76 3.27 -2.94 19.57
N ALA A 77 2.29 -3.09 20.45
CA ALA A 77 1.97 -2.11 21.48
C ALA A 77 3.09 -1.96 22.51
N LEU A 78 3.73 -3.06 22.91
CA LEU A 78 4.81 -3.08 23.89
C LEU A 78 6.12 -2.47 23.38
N SER A 79 6.31 -2.36 22.06
CA SER A 79 7.56 -1.86 21.47
C SER A 79 7.74 -0.33 21.57
N TYR A 80 6.75 0.40 22.11
CA TYR A 80 6.80 1.85 22.20
C TYR A 80 6.39 2.35 23.59
N ASN A 81 7.23 3.20 24.15
CA ASN A 81 6.96 3.85 25.42
C ASN A 81 6.30 5.21 25.15
N PHE A 82 4.97 5.22 25.01
CA PHE A 82 4.19 6.44 24.84
C PHE A 82 3.80 7.00 26.21
N ASP A 83 4.14 8.26 26.46
CA ASP A 83 3.60 9.00 27.60
C ASP A 83 2.24 9.61 27.23
N LEU A 84 1.18 8.85 27.48
CA LEU A 84 -0.18 9.29 27.23
C LEU A 84 -0.64 10.44 28.14
N ASN A 85 0.05 10.68 29.25
CA ASN A 85 -0.30 11.78 30.16
C ASN A 85 -0.03 13.15 29.55
N ASN A 86 0.89 13.21 28.58
CA ASN A 86 1.22 14.43 27.83
C ASN A 86 0.45 14.55 26.52
N PHE A 87 -0.49 13.64 26.22
CA PHE A 87 -1.32 13.74 25.03
C PHE A 87 -2.33 14.89 25.16
N ASN A 88 -2.30 15.82 24.20
CA ASN A 88 -3.15 17.00 24.20
C ASN A 88 -4.12 16.99 23.03
N HIS A 89 -5.40 16.83 23.29
CA HIS A 89 -6.46 16.88 22.27
C HIS A 89 -6.53 18.22 21.53
N THR A 90 -6.11 19.31 22.16
CA THR A 90 -6.09 20.62 21.52
C THR A 90 -5.13 20.66 20.33
N ASP A 91 -3.98 19.98 20.44
CA ASP A 91 -2.97 19.96 19.38
C ASP A 91 -3.42 19.16 18.16
N SER A 92 -4.26 18.15 18.35
CA SER A 92 -4.83 17.37 17.24
C SER A 92 -6.02 18.06 16.56
N GLY A 93 -6.63 19.02 17.23
CA GLY A 93 -7.87 19.67 16.76
C GLY A 93 -9.12 18.78 16.85
N SER A 94 -9.03 17.63 17.52
CA SER A 94 -10.15 16.69 17.68
C SER A 94 -10.37 16.33 19.14
N THR A 95 -11.63 16.29 19.55
CA THR A 95 -12.06 15.84 20.89
C THR A 95 -12.45 14.37 20.91
N VAL A 96 -12.42 13.68 19.76
CA VAL A 96 -12.83 12.28 19.64
C VAL A 96 -11.79 11.35 20.28
N SER A 97 -12.22 10.54 21.24
CA SER A 97 -11.42 9.55 21.97
C SER A 97 -11.87 8.13 21.61
N PHE A 98 -11.20 7.12 22.13
CA PHE A 98 -11.51 5.71 21.86
C PHE A 98 -12.96 5.35 22.22
N GLU A 99 -13.47 5.87 23.31
CA GLU A 99 -14.81 5.60 23.84
C GLU A 99 -15.92 6.19 22.97
N ASP A 100 -15.61 7.13 22.10
CA ASP A 100 -16.56 7.77 21.20
C ASP A 100 -16.84 6.95 19.94
N PHE A 101 -16.01 5.92 19.65
CA PHE A 101 -16.18 5.07 18.47
C PHE A 101 -17.14 3.91 18.73
N THR A 102 -18.02 3.65 17.76
CA THR A 102 -18.96 2.52 17.78
C THR A 102 -18.73 1.56 16.64
N VAL A 103 -18.74 0.25 16.91
CA VAL A 103 -18.59 -0.77 15.87
C VAL A 103 -19.72 -0.66 14.85
N GLY A 104 -19.36 -0.55 13.57
CA GLY A 104 -20.31 -0.37 12.46
C GLY A 104 -20.62 1.09 12.15
N GLU A 105 -20.09 2.03 12.90
CA GLU A 105 -20.17 3.45 12.60
C GLU A 105 -19.53 3.78 11.25
N LYS A 106 -20.18 4.68 10.50
CA LYS A 106 -19.62 5.25 9.28
C LYS A 106 -18.97 6.59 9.59
N ILE A 107 -17.66 6.68 9.43
CA ILE A 107 -16.92 7.94 9.48
C ILE A 107 -16.86 8.49 8.05
N ASP A 108 -17.46 9.64 7.80
CA ASP A 108 -17.40 10.33 6.53
C ASP A 108 -16.31 11.41 6.57
N HIS A 109 -15.28 11.22 5.73
CA HIS A 109 -14.14 12.13 5.67
C HIS A 109 -14.35 13.32 4.72
N ILE A 110 -15.57 13.64 4.39
CA ILE A 110 -16.09 14.80 3.64
C ILE A 110 -15.21 15.28 2.48
N ASP A 111 -13.92 15.50 2.72
CA ASP A 111 -12.98 16.05 1.76
C ASP A 111 -12.56 15.04 0.70
N GLY A 112 -12.25 15.56 -0.49
CA GLY A 112 -11.70 14.82 -1.61
C GLY A 112 -10.49 15.52 -2.21
N MET A 113 -9.65 14.76 -2.91
CA MET A 113 -8.48 15.29 -3.61
C MET A 113 -8.42 14.77 -5.03
N THR A 114 -8.24 15.67 -6.01
CA THR A 114 -8.01 15.29 -7.40
C THR A 114 -6.58 14.78 -7.54
N VAL A 115 -6.43 13.62 -8.16
CA VAL A 115 -5.11 13.04 -8.44
C VAL A 115 -4.58 13.64 -9.73
N GLU A 116 -3.56 14.48 -9.63
CA GLU A 116 -2.95 15.16 -10.76
C GLU A 116 -1.78 14.37 -11.37
N GLU A 117 -1.59 14.53 -12.70
CA GLU A 117 -0.53 13.86 -13.44
C GLU A 117 0.87 14.24 -12.92
N SER A 118 1.08 15.51 -12.56
CA SER A 118 2.35 16.02 -12.06
C SER A 118 2.71 15.44 -10.69
N GLU A 119 1.72 15.31 -9.82
CA GLU A 119 1.92 14.82 -8.45
C GLU A 119 2.31 13.34 -8.42
N HIS A 120 1.55 12.49 -9.14
CA HIS A 120 1.90 11.09 -9.19
C HIS A 120 3.25 10.84 -9.88
N MET A 121 3.62 11.66 -10.85
CA MET A 121 4.94 11.60 -11.49
C MET A 121 6.05 12.01 -10.53
N LEU A 122 5.83 13.05 -9.72
CA LEU A 122 6.76 13.45 -8.68
C LEU A 122 6.96 12.33 -7.65
N ALA A 123 5.87 11.75 -7.13
CA ALA A 123 5.91 10.63 -6.21
C ALA A 123 6.64 9.41 -6.79
N THR A 124 6.36 9.07 -8.06
CA THR A 124 7.02 7.95 -8.76
C THR A 124 8.54 8.14 -8.83
N LYS A 125 9.00 9.36 -9.14
CA LYS A 125 10.43 9.68 -9.23
C LYS A 125 11.08 9.75 -7.85
N LEU A 126 10.42 10.36 -6.87
CA LEU A 126 10.92 10.51 -5.51
C LEU A 126 11.19 9.13 -4.87
N TYR A 127 10.26 8.21 -5.04
CA TYR A 127 10.40 6.85 -4.52
C TYR A 127 11.14 5.89 -5.45
N GLN A 128 11.74 6.40 -6.53
CA GLN A 128 12.51 5.63 -7.50
C GLN A 128 11.77 4.37 -8.01
N ASN A 129 10.47 4.51 -8.25
CA ASN A 129 9.67 3.41 -8.79
C ASN A 129 10.05 3.14 -10.24
N THR A 130 10.65 1.98 -10.50
CA THR A 130 11.17 1.59 -11.81
C THR A 130 10.16 0.86 -12.69
N ALA A 131 8.91 0.72 -12.26
CA ALA A 131 7.87 0.12 -13.08
C ALA A 131 7.42 1.09 -14.19
N LYS A 132 7.74 0.77 -15.44
CA LYS A 132 7.50 1.62 -16.63
C LYS A 132 6.08 2.12 -16.76
N VAL A 133 5.11 1.30 -16.32
CA VAL A 133 3.69 1.61 -16.35
C VAL A 133 3.30 2.88 -15.59
N HIS A 134 4.14 3.33 -14.66
CA HIS A 134 3.89 4.52 -13.88
C HIS A 134 4.59 5.77 -14.41
N PHE A 135 5.69 5.65 -15.15
CA PHE A 135 6.49 6.82 -15.52
C PHE A 135 6.81 6.96 -17.02
N ASN A 136 6.79 5.87 -17.78
CA ASN A 136 7.23 5.92 -19.19
C ASN A 136 6.06 6.07 -20.14
N HIS A 137 5.70 7.32 -20.45
CA HIS A 137 4.60 7.63 -21.39
C HIS A 137 4.84 7.09 -22.79
N TYR A 138 6.06 7.21 -23.30
CA TYR A 138 6.42 6.73 -24.64
C TYR A 138 6.17 5.22 -24.79
N TYR A 139 6.48 4.44 -23.77
CA TYR A 139 6.25 2.99 -23.76
C TYR A 139 4.76 2.64 -23.56
N GLU A 140 4.09 3.35 -22.65
CA GLU A 140 2.73 2.99 -22.20
C GLU A 140 1.63 3.52 -23.15
N LYS A 141 1.93 4.42 -24.10
CA LYS A 141 0.97 4.79 -25.12
C LYS A 141 0.55 3.61 -26.00
N GLU A 142 1.44 2.63 -26.21
CA GLU A 142 1.20 1.37 -26.91
C GLU A 142 0.88 0.21 -25.93
N GLY A 143 0.85 0.49 -24.64
CA GLY A 143 0.58 -0.49 -23.59
C GLY A 143 -0.92 -0.78 -23.43
N ARG A 144 -1.23 -1.73 -22.53
CA ARG A 144 -2.60 -2.20 -22.24
C ARG A 144 -3.60 -1.06 -21.95
N PHE A 145 -3.15 0.02 -21.34
CA PHE A 145 -4.00 1.12 -20.87
C PHE A 145 -3.97 2.34 -21.79
N GLY A 146 -3.09 2.37 -22.80
CA GLY A 146 -2.89 3.50 -23.71
C GLY A 146 -2.27 4.72 -23.03
N LYS A 147 -1.93 4.63 -21.75
CA LYS A 147 -1.35 5.70 -20.93
C LYS A 147 -0.74 5.16 -19.65
N ARG A 148 0.05 5.97 -18.95
CA ARG A 148 0.54 5.65 -17.62
C ARG A 148 -0.61 5.51 -16.63
N ILE A 149 -0.44 4.67 -15.63
CA ILE A 149 -1.36 4.56 -14.49
C ILE A 149 -0.72 5.16 -13.24
N VAL A 150 -1.54 5.68 -12.35
CA VAL A 150 -1.08 6.27 -11.10
C VAL A 150 -0.35 5.23 -10.25
N TYR A 151 0.75 5.63 -9.64
CA TYR A 151 1.47 4.79 -8.68
C TYR A 151 0.57 4.48 -7.46
N GLY A 152 0.37 3.20 -7.18
CA GLY A 152 -0.54 2.76 -6.13
C GLY A 152 -0.17 3.27 -4.73
N GLY A 153 1.12 3.38 -4.41
CA GLY A 153 1.58 3.96 -3.16
C GLY A 153 1.18 5.42 -2.97
N HIS A 154 1.15 6.20 -4.05
CA HIS A 154 0.64 7.57 -4.00
C HIS A 154 -0.85 7.62 -3.64
N VAL A 155 -1.67 6.78 -4.28
CA VAL A 155 -3.11 6.67 -3.96
C VAL A 155 -3.35 6.26 -2.51
N ILE A 156 -2.60 5.29 -2.00
CA ILE A 156 -2.68 4.84 -0.61
C ILE A 156 -2.37 6.00 0.35
N SER A 157 -1.32 6.77 0.06
CA SER A 157 -0.94 7.92 0.88
C SER A 157 -2.01 9.01 0.89
N LEU A 158 -2.64 9.28 -0.27
CA LEU A 158 -3.74 10.23 -0.36
C LEU A 158 -4.96 9.78 0.45
N VAL A 159 -5.38 8.52 0.30
CA VAL A 159 -6.52 7.96 1.04
C VAL A 159 -6.28 8.06 2.54
N ARG A 160 -5.06 7.73 2.99
CA ARG A 160 -4.71 7.83 4.39
C ARG A 160 -4.72 9.28 4.88
N SER A 161 -4.19 10.20 4.09
CA SER A 161 -4.21 11.63 4.42
C SER A 161 -5.64 12.17 4.55
N LEU A 162 -6.52 11.81 3.62
CA LEU A 162 -7.92 12.20 3.64
C LEU A 162 -8.69 11.61 4.84
N SER A 163 -8.26 10.46 5.37
CA SER A 163 -8.89 9.85 6.54
C SER A 163 -8.40 10.43 7.88
N PHE A 164 -7.46 11.39 7.87
CA PHE A 164 -6.88 11.96 9.08
C PHE A 164 -7.93 12.63 9.97
N ASN A 165 -8.81 13.45 9.40
CA ASN A 165 -9.77 14.25 10.18
C ASN A 165 -10.72 13.41 11.05
N GLY A 166 -11.09 12.20 10.61
CA GLY A 166 -11.90 11.29 11.42
C GLY A 166 -11.10 10.49 12.46
N LEU A 167 -9.76 10.52 12.38
CA LEU A 167 -8.86 9.71 13.21
C LEU A 167 -7.68 10.52 13.74
N ALA A 168 -7.87 11.83 13.96
CA ALA A 168 -6.79 12.76 14.30
C ALA A 168 -6.05 12.40 15.61
N ASN A 169 -6.74 11.75 16.55
CA ASN A 169 -6.15 11.29 17.82
C ASN A 169 -5.53 9.88 17.73
N ALA A 170 -5.51 9.25 16.54
CA ALA A 170 -4.79 8.00 16.34
C ALA A 170 -3.28 8.26 16.34
N PHE A 171 -2.60 7.84 17.39
CA PHE A 171 -1.15 8.04 17.54
C PHE A 171 -0.31 6.93 16.89
N LYS A 172 -0.90 5.79 16.52
CA LYS A 172 -0.20 4.66 15.91
C LYS A 172 -1.09 3.86 14.98
N ILE A 173 -0.53 3.42 13.85
CA ILE A 173 -1.13 2.39 13.00
C ILE A 173 -0.57 1.04 13.44
N VAL A 174 -1.44 0.18 13.95
CA VAL A 174 -1.07 -1.17 14.42
C VAL A 174 -1.10 -2.18 13.28
N GLY A 175 -2.00 -1.97 12.32
CA GLY A 175 -2.11 -2.82 11.16
C GLY A 175 -2.98 -2.18 10.07
N SER A 176 -2.80 -2.62 8.84
CA SER A 176 -3.70 -2.28 7.75
C SER A 176 -3.86 -3.46 6.80
N THR A 177 -5.09 -3.73 6.41
CA THR A 177 -5.40 -4.63 5.30
C THR A 177 -5.88 -3.82 4.13
N MET A 178 -5.27 -4.05 2.95
CA MET A 178 -5.70 -3.40 1.72
C MET A 178 -6.20 -4.45 0.73
N ARG A 179 -7.42 -4.24 0.27
CA ARG A 179 -7.89 -4.86 -0.95
C ARG A 179 -7.69 -3.85 -2.08
N LEU A 180 -6.66 -4.03 -2.88
CA LEU A 180 -6.57 -3.40 -4.18
C LEU A 180 -7.65 -4.06 -5.04
N GLY A 181 -8.86 -3.55 -4.95
CA GLY A 181 -9.99 -3.99 -5.77
C GLY A 181 -9.69 -3.74 -7.25
N GLN A 182 -10.63 -4.09 -8.13
CA GLN A 182 -10.55 -3.89 -9.59
C GLN A 182 -10.53 -2.39 -10.01
N THR A 183 -9.85 -1.55 -9.25
CA THR A 183 -9.77 -0.10 -9.39
C THR A 183 -8.85 0.37 -10.51
N HIS A 184 -8.41 -0.53 -11.41
CA HIS A 184 -7.71 -0.09 -12.62
C HIS A 184 -8.49 0.95 -13.44
N LYS A 185 -9.81 1.04 -13.27
CA LYS A 185 -10.62 2.11 -13.89
C LYS A 185 -10.55 3.44 -13.13
N ALA A 186 -10.41 3.41 -11.81
CA ALA A 186 -10.36 4.62 -10.98
C ALA A 186 -8.96 5.28 -10.96
N MET A 187 -7.91 4.52 -11.28
CA MET A 187 -6.54 5.02 -11.34
C MET A 187 -6.15 5.59 -12.71
N ARG A 188 -7.11 5.99 -13.53
CA ARG A 188 -6.83 6.69 -14.78
C ARG A 188 -6.70 8.17 -14.48
N ALA A 189 -5.54 8.77 -14.77
CA ALA A 189 -5.44 10.22 -14.80
C ALA A 189 -6.51 10.81 -15.71
N PRO A 190 -7.14 11.95 -15.36
CA PRO A 190 -8.15 12.58 -16.18
C PRO A 190 -7.62 12.82 -17.59
N ASN A 191 -8.50 12.68 -18.60
CA ASN A 191 -8.15 13.01 -19.97
C ASN A 191 -7.76 14.48 -20.00
N SER A 192 -6.51 14.80 -20.28
CA SER A 192 -6.16 16.11 -20.82
C SER A 192 -6.83 16.19 -22.18
N ARG A 193 -8.04 16.78 -22.26
CA ARG A 193 -8.56 17.27 -23.53
C ARG A 193 -7.73 18.49 -23.88
N ALA A 194 -6.98 18.40 -24.97
CA ALA A 194 -6.42 19.54 -25.67
C ALA A 194 -7.57 20.38 -26.26
#